data_02c6cd73ac6fcfd7e37adbc104a6b617
#
_entry.id   02c6cd73ac6fcfd7e37adbc104a6b617
#
_cell.length_a   1.000
_cell.length_b   1.000
_cell.length_c   1.000
_cell.angle_alpha   90.00
_cell.angle_beta   90.00
_cell.angle_gamma   90.00
#
_symmetry.space_group_name_H-M   'P 1'
#
loop_
_entity.id
_entity.type
_entity.pdbx_description
1 polymer ?
#
loop_
_entity_poly.entity_id
_entity_poly.type
_entity_poly.pdbx_seq_one_letter_code
_entity_poly.pdbx_strand_id
1 'polypeptide(L)'
;TLSSARWRFATEQAVLNQLTDVPTGRFDIAHQLPSDLLVLHGVTTNDRLIEYTVYGDKVFSDSTTQDTLIADYTFRALENTWPSYFSLAVEYALASIFATSIARDDRLMQLMETKANQLMAKARNIDAQQQTTRRLSTSRFITTRRS
;
A
#
# COMPACT_ATOMS: atom_id res chain seq x y z
N THR A 1 -8.17 7.37 3.86
CA THR A 1 -8.49 7.09 2.46
C THR A 1 -7.30 6.45 1.72
N LEU A 2 -6.07 6.97 1.84
CA LEU A 2 -4.86 6.36 1.25
C LEU A 2 -4.61 4.92 1.77
N SER A 3 -4.89 4.66 3.02
CA SER A 3 -4.72 3.33 3.64
C SER A 3 -5.87 2.35 3.34
N SER A 4 -6.96 2.79 2.71
CA SER A 4 -8.14 1.97 2.45
C SER A 4 -7.98 0.96 1.31
N ALA A 5 -6.99 1.16 0.46
CA ALA A 5 -6.67 0.28 -0.67
C ALA A 5 -5.19 0.40 -1.03
N ARG A 6 -4.70 -0.57 -1.79
CA ARG A 6 -3.34 -0.53 -2.33
C ARG A 6 -3.31 0.31 -3.61
N TRP A 7 -3.18 1.61 -3.43
CA TRP A 7 -3.10 2.56 -4.53
C TRP A 7 -1.72 2.53 -5.18
N ARG A 8 -1.67 2.44 -6.51
CA ARG A 8 -0.39 2.37 -7.23
C ARG A 8 0.39 3.66 -7.16
N PHE A 9 -0.27 4.80 -7.26
CA PHE A 9 0.38 6.11 -7.15
C PHE A 9 0.97 6.36 -5.75
N ALA A 10 0.52 5.63 -4.74
CA ALA A 10 0.95 5.74 -3.35
C ALA A 10 1.67 4.48 -2.84
N THR A 11 2.13 3.60 -3.75
CA THR A 11 2.88 2.40 -3.42
C THR A 11 4.32 2.54 -3.86
N GLU A 12 5.25 2.21 -2.98
CA GLU A 12 6.69 2.32 -3.21
C GLU A 12 7.44 1.13 -2.61
N GLN A 13 8.64 0.90 -3.12
CA GLN A 13 9.60 -0.03 -2.54
C GLN A 13 10.81 0.74 -2.05
N ALA A 14 11.25 0.44 -0.84
CA ALA A 14 12.43 1.07 -0.26
C ALA A 14 13.34 0.02 0.41
N VAL A 15 14.63 0.23 0.26
CA VAL A 15 15.64 -0.53 1.01
C VAL A 15 15.63 -0.06 2.46
N LEU A 16 15.49 -1.00 3.39
CA LEU A 16 15.47 -0.70 4.81
C LEU A 16 16.89 -0.62 5.38
N ASN A 17 17.12 0.38 6.20
CA ASN A 17 18.38 0.53 6.92
C ASN A 17 18.39 -0.36 8.15
N GLN A 18 19.45 -1.18 8.25
CA GLN A 18 19.68 -2.01 9.43
C GLN A 18 20.03 -1.15 10.63
N LEU A 19 19.42 -1.44 11.76
CA LEU A 19 19.73 -0.80 13.03
C LEU A 19 20.83 -1.57 13.76
N THR A 20 21.64 -0.84 14.51
CA THR A 20 22.72 -1.42 15.34
C THR A 20 22.20 -2.02 16.65
N ASP A 21 20.99 -1.63 17.07
CA ASP A 21 20.36 -2.17 18.25
C ASP A 21 19.95 -3.62 18.04
N VAL A 22 20.43 -4.50 18.90
CA VAL A 22 20.03 -5.91 18.88
C VAL A 22 18.64 -6.03 19.50
N PRO A 23 17.66 -6.59 18.77
CA PRO A 23 16.36 -6.83 19.35
C PRO A 23 16.46 -7.77 20.55
N THR A 24 15.81 -7.40 21.63
CA THR A 24 15.66 -8.29 22.78
C THR A 24 14.55 -9.30 22.47
N GLY A 25 14.89 -10.56 22.25
CA GLY A 25 13.90 -11.63 22.12
C GLY A 25 14.11 -12.54 20.90
N ARG A 26 13.01 -12.81 20.22
CA ARG A 26 12.86 -13.86 19.20
C ARG A 26 13.58 -13.58 17.86
N PHE A 27 13.87 -12.31 17.58
CA PHE A 27 14.42 -11.87 16.27
C PHE A 27 15.85 -11.41 16.42
N ASP A 28 16.65 -11.66 15.38
CA ASP A 28 18.09 -11.37 15.39
C ASP A 28 18.44 -9.95 14.94
N ILE A 29 17.61 -9.35 14.06
CA ILE A 29 17.94 -8.10 13.39
C ILE A 29 16.73 -7.17 13.35
N ALA A 30 16.99 -5.87 13.50
CA ALA A 30 16.01 -4.80 13.37
C ALA A 30 16.36 -3.89 12.19
N HIS A 31 15.33 -3.42 11.47
CA HIS A 31 15.43 -2.44 10.40
C HIS A 31 14.48 -1.28 10.65
N GLN A 32 14.89 -0.08 10.21
CA GLN A 32 14.06 1.12 10.32
C GLN A 32 13.04 1.17 9.18
N LEU A 33 11.77 1.36 9.52
CA LEU A 33 10.72 1.65 8.54
C LEU A 33 10.81 3.09 8.01
N PRO A 34 10.37 3.33 6.77
CA PRO A 34 10.26 4.69 6.24
C PRO A 34 9.31 5.55 7.07
N SER A 35 9.65 6.83 7.25
CA SER A 35 8.86 7.77 8.06
C SER A 35 7.51 8.13 7.45
N ASP A 36 7.36 7.98 6.15
CA ASP A 36 6.15 8.25 5.39
C ASP A 36 5.25 7.01 5.20
N LEU A 37 5.61 5.89 5.81
CA LEU A 37 4.85 4.64 5.71
C LEU A 37 3.48 4.76 6.37
N LEU A 38 2.44 4.39 5.61
CA LEU A 38 1.08 4.23 6.13
C LEU A 38 0.70 2.77 6.33
N VAL A 39 0.98 1.92 5.34
CA VAL A 39 0.68 0.48 5.38
C VAL A 39 1.84 -0.29 4.80
N LEU A 40 2.35 -1.24 5.56
CA LEU A 40 3.36 -2.19 5.09
C LEU A 40 2.68 -3.39 4.45
N HIS A 41 2.99 -3.68 3.19
CA HIS A 41 2.44 -4.81 2.45
C HIS A 41 3.30 -6.06 2.56
N GLY A 42 4.61 -5.91 2.63
CA GLY A 42 5.53 -7.01 2.76
C GLY A 42 6.98 -6.57 2.82
N VAL A 43 7.82 -7.47 3.27
CA VAL A 43 9.26 -7.31 3.27
C VAL A 43 9.88 -8.48 2.51
N THR A 44 10.77 -8.17 1.58
CA THR A 44 11.45 -9.16 0.75
C THR A 44 12.97 -9.07 0.91
N THR A 45 13.62 -10.19 0.75
CA THR A 45 15.07 -10.26 0.54
C THR A 45 15.35 -11.22 -0.61
N ASN A 46 16.18 -10.80 -1.55
CA ASN A 46 16.49 -11.58 -2.77
C ASN A 46 15.23 -12.10 -3.49
N ASP A 47 14.23 -11.24 -3.64
CA ASP A 47 12.92 -11.51 -4.27
C ASP A 47 12.06 -12.57 -3.53
N ARG A 48 12.39 -12.88 -2.30
CA ARG A 48 11.60 -13.78 -1.45
C ARG A 48 10.93 -13.02 -0.32
N LEU A 49 9.65 -13.29 -0.08
CA LEU A 49 8.95 -12.83 1.11
C LEU A 49 9.56 -13.48 2.35
N ILE A 50 9.81 -12.69 3.37
CA ILE A 50 10.33 -13.15 4.65
C ILE A 50 9.29 -12.98 5.76
N GLU A 51 9.43 -13.76 6.82
CA GLU A 51 8.68 -13.54 8.05
C GLU A 51 9.28 -12.36 8.81
N TYR A 52 8.40 -11.47 9.24
CA TYR A 52 8.78 -10.29 10.00
C TYR A 52 7.70 -9.91 10.99
N THR A 53 8.08 -9.14 12.00
CA THR A 53 7.16 -8.52 12.95
C THR A 53 7.46 -7.04 13.05
N VAL A 54 6.41 -6.23 13.13
CA VAL A 54 6.52 -4.78 13.25
C VAL A 54 6.23 -4.38 14.69
N TYR A 55 7.17 -3.67 15.29
CA TYR A 55 7.00 -3.02 16.58
C TYR A 55 7.34 -1.53 16.44
N GLY A 56 6.34 -0.67 16.65
CA GLY A 56 6.51 0.77 16.47
C GLY A 56 6.89 1.11 15.03
N ASP A 57 8.04 1.72 14.85
CA ASP A 57 8.60 2.12 13.55
C ASP A 57 9.70 1.19 13.03
N LYS A 58 9.81 -0.02 13.59
CA LYS A 58 10.88 -0.99 13.30
C LYS A 58 10.31 -2.32 12.82
N VAL A 59 11.04 -2.94 11.90
CA VAL A 59 10.80 -4.32 11.44
C VAL A 59 11.85 -5.23 12.07
N PHE A 60 11.38 -6.30 12.68
CA PHE A 60 12.23 -7.35 13.24
C PHE A 60 12.13 -8.61 12.39
N SER A 61 13.28 -9.19 12.08
CA SER A 61 13.38 -10.41 11.27
C SER A 61 14.57 -11.26 11.68
N ASP A 62 14.57 -12.51 11.23
CA ASP A 62 15.69 -13.45 11.42
C ASP A 62 16.65 -13.47 10.21
N SER A 63 16.66 -12.39 9.43
CA SER A 63 17.61 -12.24 8.31
C SER A 63 19.04 -12.08 8.80
N THR A 64 19.99 -12.28 7.88
CA THR A 64 21.43 -12.06 8.20
C THR A 64 21.80 -10.58 8.02
N THR A 65 22.92 -10.18 8.62
CA THR A 65 23.47 -8.81 8.47
C THR A 65 23.85 -8.45 7.04
N GLN A 66 23.98 -9.44 6.16
CA GLN A 66 24.32 -9.25 4.75
C GLN A 66 23.09 -9.17 3.84
N ASP A 67 21.91 -9.49 4.36
CA ASP A 67 20.68 -9.45 3.59
C ASP A 67 20.17 -8.01 3.43
N THR A 68 19.85 -7.65 2.19
CA THR A 68 19.19 -6.38 1.89
C THR A 68 17.69 -6.58 1.95
N LEU A 69 17.04 -5.93 2.91
CA LEU A 69 15.61 -5.97 3.06
C LEU A 69 14.96 -4.84 2.27
N ILE A 70 13.94 -5.20 1.49
CA ILE A 70 13.14 -4.26 0.70
C ILE A 70 11.71 -4.30 1.23
N ALA A 71 11.21 -3.15 1.67
CA ALA A 71 9.81 -2.99 2.06
C ALA A 71 8.97 -2.57 0.85
N ASP A 72 7.82 -3.23 0.69
CA ASP A 72 6.76 -2.82 -0.22
C ASP A 72 5.63 -2.22 0.62
N TYR A 73 5.34 -0.94 0.43
CA TYR A 73 4.46 -0.21 1.32
C TYR A 73 3.67 0.90 0.61
N THR A 74 2.57 1.28 1.24
CA THR A 74 1.84 2.49 0.88
C THR A 74 2.40 3.65 1.68
N PHE A 75 2.81 4.71 1.00
CA PHE A 75 3.34 5.92 1.61
C PHE A 75 2.29 7.04 1.65
N ARG A 76 2.56 8.04 2.47
CA ARG A 76 1.74 9.25 2.55
C ARG A 76 2.05 10.15 1.35
N ALA A 77 1.32 9.95 0.26
CA ALA A 77 1.43 10.77 -0.92
C ALA A 77 0.93 12.21 -0.64
N LEU A 78 1.70 13.20 -1.09
CA LEU A 78 1.31 14.60 -0.99
C LEU A 78 0.11 14.89 -1.89
N GLU A 79 -0.78 15.76 -1.46
CA GLU A 79 -2.03 16.10 -2.16
C GLU A 79 -1.82 16.59 -3.59
N ASN A 80 -0.73 17.29 -3.83
CA ASN A 80 -0.36 17.78 -5.17
C ASN A 80 0.04 16.68 -6.16
N THR A 81 0.32 15.46 -5.67
CA THR A 81 0.68 14.31 -6.50
C THR A 81 -0.49 13.36 -6.74
N TRP A 82 -1.66 13.64 -6.15
CA TRP A 82 -2.82 12.77 -6.28
C TRP A 82 -3.37 12.80 -7.71
N PRO A 83 -3.66 11.63 -8.30
CA PRO A 83 -4.39 11.58 -9.56
C PRO A 83 -5.81 12.19 -9.43
N SER A 84 -6.31 12.73 -10.52
CA SER A 84 -7.62 13.39 -10.54
C SER A 84 -8.78 12.48 -10.09
N TYR A 85 -8.75 11.21 -10.46
CA TYR A 85 -9.76 10.23 -10.04
C TYR A 85 -9.77 9.99 -8.52
N PHE A 86 -8.61 10.04 -7.88
CA PHE A 86 -8.49 9.91 -6.43
C PHE A 86 -8.93 11.19 -5.72
N SER A 87 -8.48 12.35 -6.20
CA SER A 87 -8.86 13.66 -5.64
C SER A 87 -10.37 13.84 -5.64
N LEU A 88 -11.04 13.51 -6.75
CA LEU A 88 -12.48 13.62 -6.87
C LEU A 88 -13.21 12.72 -5.86
N ALA A 89 -12.76 11.49 -5.69
CA ALA A 89 -13.33 10.57 -4.70
C ALA A 89 -13.18 11.09 -3.26
N VAL A 90 -12.03 11.68 -2.93
CA VAL A 90 -11.77 12.29 -1.61
C VAL A 90 -12.65 13.52 -1.39
N GLU A 91 -12.83 14.36 -2.40
CA GLU A 91 -13.70 15.55 -2.33
C GLU A 91 -15.14 15.16 -1.98
N TYR A 92 -15.71 14.15 -2.63
CA TYR A 92 -17.05 13.66 -2.31
C TYR A 92 -17.13 13.00 -0.93
N ALA A 93 -16.10 12.28 -0.51
CA ALA A 93 -16.03 11.72 0.84
C ALA A 93 -16.01 12.83 1.92
N LEU A 94 -15.27 13.90 1.71
CA LEU A 94 -15.26 15.08 2.58
C LEU A 94 -16.61 15.79 2.55
N ALA A 95 -17.24 15.94 1.39
CA ALA A 95 -18.55 16.55 1.26
C ALA A 95 -19.61 15.81 2.08
N SER A 96 -19.58 14.48 2.14
CA SER A 96 -20.49 13.69 2.98
C SER A 96 -20.31 13.98 4.46
N ILE A 97 -19.06 14.13 4.92
CA ILE A 97 -18.75 14.48 6.30
C ILE A 97 -19.25 15.91 6.62
N PHE A 98 -19.02 16.86 5.74
CA PHE A 98 -19.46 18.24 5.94
C PHE A 98 -20.99 18.38 5.89
N ALA A 99 -21.68 17.61 5.06
CA ALA A 99 -23.13 17.58 5.04
C ALA A 99 -23.72 17.18 6.39
N THR A 100 -23.09 16.24 7.09
CA THR A 100 -23.50 15.82 8.44
C THR A 100 -23.17 16.86 9.49
N SER A 101 -21.93 17.33 9.51
CA SER A 101 -21.41 18.16 10.63
C SER A 101 -21.80 19.63 10.54
N ILE A 102 -21.95 20.18 9.34
CA ILE A 102 -22.23 21.61 9.12
C ILE A 102 -23.66 21.85 8.69
N ALA A 103 -24.12 21.17 7.64
CA ALA A 103 -25.46 21.36 7.09
C ALA A 103 -26.55 20.60 7.84
N ARG A 104 -26.20 19.59 8.64
CA ARG A 104 -27.14 18.70 9.35
C ARG A 104 -28.23 18.13 8.44
N ASP A 105 -27.86 17.82 7.21
CA ASP A 105 -28.75 17.31 6.18
C ASP A 105 -28.43 15.84 5.89
N ASP A 106 -29.23 14.95 6.45
CA ASP A 106 -29.04 13.50 6.31
C ASP A 106 -29.23 13.01 4.87
N ARG A 107 -30.10 13.65 4.12
CA ARG A 107 -30.32 13.31 2.71
C ARG A 107 -29.10 13.65 1.87
N LEU A 108 -28.57 14.85 2.07
CA LEU A 108 -27.37 15.29 1.37
C LEU A 108 -26.18 14.42 1.75
N MET A 109 -26.04 14.06 3.03
CA MET A 109 -25.01 13.14 3.51
C MET A 109 -25.08 11.79 2.78
N GLN A 110 -26.27 11.15 2.74
CA GLN A 110 -26.46 9.86 2.07
C GLN A 110 -26.14 9.93 0.59
N LEU A 111 -26.56 11.00 -0.09
CA LEU A 111 -26.28 11.22 -1.51
C LEU A 111 -24.79 11.36 -1.77
N MET A 112 -24.09 12.16 -0.96
CA MET A 112 -22.64 12.38 -1.10
C MET A 112 -21.84 11.13 -0.74
N GLU A 113 -22.26 10.39 0.27
CA GLU A 113 -21.63 9.11 0.65
C GLU A 113 -21.77 8.06 -0.45
N THR A 114 -22.97 7.91 -1.02
CA THR A 114 -23.21 7.00 -2.15
C THR A 114 -22.32 7.37 -3.34
N LYS A 115 -22.25 8.65 -3.67
CA LYS A 115 -21.42 9.16 -4.75
C LYS A 115 -19.94 8.95 -4.48
N ALA A 116 -19.48 9.19 -3.24
CA ALA A 116 -18.11 8.93 -2.82
C ALA A 116 -17.73 7.45 -2.97
N ASN A 117 -18.60 6.53 -2.57
CA ASN A 117 -18.37 5.09 -2.70
C ASN A 117 -18.29 4.65 -4.16
N GLN A 118 -19.16 5.18 -5.03
CA GLN A 118 -19.12 4.91 -6.47
C GLN A 118 -17.82 5.42 -7.10
N LEU A 119 -17.43 6.64 -6.79
CA LEU A 119 -16.18 7.24 -7.28
C LEU A 119 -14.94 6.53 -6.74
N MET A 120 -14.97 6.07 -5.49
CA MET A 120 -13.88 5.31 -4.90
C MET A 120 -13.69 3.95 -5.61
N ALA A 121 -14.80 3.26 -5.92
CA ALA A 121 -14.74 2.00 -6.68
C ALA A 121 -14.20 2.23 -8.09
N LYS A 122 -14.66 3.29 -8.77
CA LYS A 122 -14.16 3.70 -10.09
C LYS A 122 -12.67 4.05 -10.05
N ALA A 123 -12.26 4.80 -9.04
CA ALA A 123 -10.86 5.19 -8.85
C ALA A 123 -9.94 3.97 -8.67
N ARG A 124 -10.35 2.99 -7.88
CA ARG A 124 -9.60 1.72 -7.72
C ARG A 124 -9.44 0.98 -9.04
N ASN A 125 -10.49 0.93 -9.84
CA ASN A 125 -10.45 0.28 -11.14
C ASN A 125 -9.48 0.99 -12.10
N ILE A 126 -9.53 2.31 -12.17
CA ILE A 126 -8.62 3.12 -12.99
C ILE A 126 -7.18 2.93 -12.54
N ASP A 127 -6.94 3.01 -11.24
CA ASP A 127 -5.62 2.83 -10.65
C ASP A 127 -5.05 1.42 -10.95
N ALA A 128 -5.87 0.39 -10.84
CA ALA A 128 -5.50 -0.98 -11.16
C ALA A 128 -5.15 -1.20 -12.63
N GLN A 129 -5.81 -0.48 -13.55
CA GLN A 129 -5.55 -0.56 -14.99
C GLN A 129 -4.21 0.05 -15.42
N GLN A 130 -3.58 0.82 -14.56
CA GLN A 130 -2.25 1.41 -14.80
C GLN A 130 -1.13 0.36 -14.82
N GLN A 131 -1.42 -0.87 -14.42
CA GLN A 131 -0.45 -1.96 -14.47
C GLN A 131 -0.47 -2.64 -15.83
N THR A 132 0.69 -2.80 -16.44
CA THR A 132 0.90 -3.73 -17.53
C THR A 132 0.51 -5.13 -17.06
N THR A 133 -0.49 -5.72 -17.71
CA THR A 133 -0.85 -7.12 -17.47
C THR A 133 0.37 -7.96 -17.82
N ARG A 134 1.01 -8.55 -16.83
CA ARG A 134 2.03 -9.57 -17.06
C ARG A 134 1.34 -10.72 -17.78
N ARG A 135 1.56 -10.86 -19.08
CA ARG A 135 1.14 -12.04 -19.80
C ARG A 135 1.85 -13.22 -19.13
N LEU A 136 1.07 -14.08 -18.51
CA LEU A 136 1.57 -15.38 -18.07
C LEU A 136 2.06 -16.08 -19.33
N SER A 137 3.36 -16.15 -19.51
CA SER A 137 3.97 -16.93 -20.57
C SER A 137 3.69 -18.40 -20.24
N THR A 138 2.66 -18.96 -20.87
CA THR A 138 2.31 -20.37 -20.79
C THR A 138 3.31 -21.28 -21.51
N SER A 139 4.38 -20.71 -22.05
CA SER A 139 5.41 -21.47 -22.79
C SER A 139 6.10 -22.55 -21.95
N ARG A 140 6.14 -22.41 -20.62
CA ARG A 140 6.69 -23.45 -19.73
C ARG A 140 5.85 -24.74 -19.67
N PHE A 141 4.55 -24.64 -19.91
CA PHE A 141 3.67 -25.82 -19.88
C PHE A 141 3.62 -26.59 -21.19
N ILE A 142 4.02 -25.97 -22.30
CA ILE A 142 4.02 -26.59 -23.62
C ILE A 142 5.29 -27.41 -23.85
N THR A 143 6.41 -27.03 -23.23
CA THR A 143 7.70 -27.74 -23.38
C THR A 143 7.75 -29.06 -22.64
N THR A 144 7.01 -29.26 -21.57
CA THR A 144 6.95 -30.51 -20.81
C THR A 144 6.12 -31.60 -21.46
N ARG A 145 5.35 -31.28 -22.51
CA ARG A 145 4.48 -32.24 -23.19
C ARG A 145 5.10 -32.85 -24.46
N ARG A 146 6.31 -32.44 -24.81
CA ARG A 146 7.06 -32.91 -26.01
C ARG A 146 8.33 -33.71 -25.72
N SER A 147 8.55 -34.03 -24.46
CA SER A 147 9.63 -34.94 -24.07
C SER A 147 9.10 -36.33 -23.73
#